data_c1ead5d77b291ffc814471b0f46c2d51
#
_entry.id   c1ead5d77b291ffc814471b0f46c2d51
#
_cell.length_a   1.000
_cell.length_b   1.000
_cell.length_c   1.000
_cell.angle_alpha   90.00
_cell.angle_beta   90.00
_cell.angle_gamma   90.00
#
_symmetry.space_group_name_H-M   'P 1'
#
loop_
_entity.id
_entity.type
_entity.pdbx_description
1 polymer ?
#
loop_
_entity_poly.entity_id
_entity_poly.type
_entity_poly.pdbx_seq_one_letter_code
_entity_poly.pdbx_strand_id
1 'polypeptide(L)'
;TSVNKIYDPACGSGSLLLQAKKQFDAHLIEEGFFGQEINHTTYNLARMNMFLHNINYDKFDIALGDTLIKPHYGDEKPFDAIVSNPPYSVNWVGSDDPTLINDDRFAPAGVLAPKSKADFAFVLHALSYLSARGRAAIVCFPGIFYRGGAEQKIRKYLVDNNFIETVISLPPNLFYGTSIAVNILVLSKHKTDTKTQFIDASGEEFFKKETNNNVLTDEHIAKIIDLFNKKEPVKYVAASVDNSKIEENGYNLSVSSYVEAEDKHEVIDIVKLNADIARTVKRVDALRADIDAIIREIEG
;
A
#
# COMPACT_ATOMS: atom_id res chain seq x y z
N THR A 1 20.40 5.82 -10.82
CA THR A 1 20.66 6.18 -9.41
C THR A 1 21.21 4.95 -8.73
N SER A 2 22.46 4.98 -8.25
CA SER A 2 23.01 3.89 -7.46
C SER A 2 22.28 3.82 -6.12
N VAL A 3 21.87 2.63 -5.71
CA VAL A 3 21.29 2.36 -4.40
C VAL A 3 22.35 1.66 -3.58
N ASN A 4 22.82 2.31 -2.53
CA ASN A 4 23.92 1.82 -1.70
C ASN A 4 23.47 1.21 -0.38
N LYS A 5 22.45 1.81 0.24
CA LYS A 5 21.84 1.37 1.50
C LYS A 5 20.34 1.16 1.33
N ILE A 6 19.86 -0.01 1.75
CA ILE A 6 18.43 -0.34 1.77
C ILE A 6 18.00 -0.58 3.22
N TYR A 7 16.87 0.00 3.63
CA TYR A 7 16.35 -0.08 4.99
C TYR A 7 14.88 -0.48 5.06
N ASP A 8 14.56 -1.32 6.03
CA ASP A 8 13.18 -1.64 6.43
C ASP A 8 13.01 -1.42 7.94
N PRO A 9 12.27 -0.39 8.37
CA PRO A 9 12.04 -0.07 9.78
C PRO A 9 11.16 -1.07 10.55
N ALA A 10 10.50 -2.00 9.86
CA ALA A 10 9.66 -3.05 10.45
C ALA A 10 9.81 -4.33 9.63
N CYS A 11 11.05 -4.85 9.59
CA CYS A 11 11.48 -5.79 8.55
C CYS A 11 10.85 -7.19 8.66
N GLY A 12 10.20 -7.52 9.77
CA GLY A 12 9.63 -8.85 9.93
C GLY A 12 10.68 -9.93 9.73
N SER A 13 10.38 -10.89 8.87
CA SER A 13 11.32 -11.95 8.47
C SER A 13 12.37 -11.52 7.44
N GLY A 14 12.45 -10.24 7.08
CA GLY A 14 13.37 -9.69 6.10
C GLY A 14 12.97 -9.91 4.64
N SER A 15 11.73 -10.32 4.36
CA SER A 15 11.31 -10.70 3.02
C SER A 15 11.36 -9.54 2.01
N LEU A 16 11.02 -8.30 2.40
CA LEU A 16 11.14 -7.14 1.51
C LEU A 16 12.59 -6.82 1.17
N LEU A 17 13.50 -6.92 2.15
CA LEU A 17 14.94 -6.76 1.92
C LEU A 17 15.47 -7.81 0.95
N LEU A 18 15.02 -9.07 1.08
CA LEU A 18 15.39 -10.15 0.17
C LEU A 18 14.82 -9.96 -1.23
N GLN A 19 13.61 -9.43 -1.37
CA GLN A 19 13.06 -9.07 -2.69
C GLN A 19 13.84 -7.89 -3.30
N ALA A 20 14.22 -6.89 -2.51
CA ALA A 20 15.05 -5.79 -2.97
C ALA A 20 16.39 -6.31 -3.52
N LYS A 21 17.04 -7.27 -2.83
CA LYS A 21 18.27 -7.91 -3.34
C LYS A 21 18.11 -8.50 -4.75
N LYS A 22 16.95 -9.08 -5.07
CA LYS A 22 16.72 -9.68 -6.40
C LYS A 22 16.60 -8.65 -7.51
N GLN A 23 16.22 -7.41 -7.18
CA GLN A 23 16.04 -6.32 -8.14
C GLN A 23 17.33 -5.54 -8.42
N PHE A 24 18.30 -5.60 -7.52
CA PHE A 24 19.56 -4.90 -7.66
C PHE A 24 20.69 -5.89 -7.94
N ASP A 25 21.55 -5.55 -8.88
CA ASP A 25 22.79 -6.28 -9.07
C ASP A 25 23.62 -6.19 -7.77
N ALA A 26 24.18 -7.31 -7.33
CA ALA A 26 24.91 -7.41 -6.06
C ALA A 26 26.07 -6.40 -5.91
N HIS A 27 26.57 -5.90 -7.05
CA HIS A 27 27.62 -4.89 -7.10
C HIS A 27 27.14 -3.44 -6.87
N LEU A 28 25.83 -3.21 -6.89
CA LEU A 28 25.26 -1.86 -6.72
C LEU A 28 24.90 -1.53 -5.27
N ILE A 29 24.88 -2.52 -4.37
CA ILE A 29 24.58 -2.34 -2.96
C ILE A 29 25.87 -2.54 -2.17
N GLU A 30 26.64 -1.46 -2.01
CA GLU A 30 27.96 -1.55 -1.36
C GLU A 30 27.87 -1.65 0.16
N GLU A 31 26.99 -0.89 0.79
CA GLU A 31 26.86 -0.83 2.25
C GLU A 31 25.86 -1.85 2.81
N GLY A 32 24.88 -2.27 2.01
CA GLY A 32 24.05 -3.44 2.32
C GLY A 32 22.61 -3.15 2.76
N PHE A 33 22.08 -4.09 3.55
CA PHE A 33 20.68 -4.16 3.97
C PHE A 33 20.56 -3.93 5.46
N PHE A 34 19.66 -3.05 5.85
CA PHE A 34 19.42 -2.68 7.23
C PHE A 34 17.96 -2.96 7.59
N GLY A 35 17.71 -3.50 8.76
CA GLY A 35 16.35 -3.77 9.22
C GLY A 35 16.21 -3.63 10.72
N GLN A 36 15.03 -3.26 11.19
CA GLN A 36 14.71 -3.28 12.60
C GLN A 36 13.42 -4.06 12.85
N GLU A 37 13.42 -4.91 13.88
CA GLU A 37 12.28 -5.77 14.22
C GLU A 37 12.11 -5.81 15.75
N ILE A 38 10.87 -5.65 16.21
CA ILE A 38 10.55 -5.63 17.63
C ILE A 38 10.44 -7.03 18.24
N ASN A 39 10.02 -8.02 17.43
CA ASN A 39 9.80 -9.39 17.90
C ASN A 39 11.08 -10.20 17.82
N HIS A 40 11.53 -10.75 18.95
CA HIS A 40 12.77 -11.48 19.05
C HIS A 40 12.83 -12.73 18.14
N THR A 41 11.75 -13.48 18.02
CA THR A 41 11.69 -14.68 17.17
C THR A 41 11.78 -14.30 15.70
N THR A 42 11.03 -13.28 15.28
CA THR A 42 11.01 -12.76 13.90
C THR A 42 12.34 -12.12 13.52
N TYR A 43 12.98 -11.40 14.47
CA TYR A 43 14.34 -10.88 14.31
C TYR A 43 15.36 -11.99 14.01
N ASN A 44 15.34 -13.10 14.77
CA ASN A 44 16.22 -14.22 14.50
C ASN A 44 15.93 -14.88 13.15
N LEU A 45 14.65 -14.99 12.79
CA LEU A 45 14.23 -15.50 11.48
C LEU A 45 14.75 -14.60 10.34
N ALA A 46 14.68 -13.29 10.48
CA ALA A 46 15.21 -12.35 9.48
C ALA A 46 16.71 -12.58 9.25
N ARG A 47 17.50 -12.67 10.32
CA ARG A 47 18.94 -12.93 10.23
C ARG A 47 19.24 -14.28 9.57
N MET A 48 18.52 -15.34 9.95
CA MET A 48 18.67 -16.65 9.29
C MET A 48 18.34 -16.56 7.80
N ASN A 49 17.28 -15.86 7.43
CA ASN A 49 16.90 -15.67 6.04
C ASN A 49 17.98 -14.94 5.23
N MET A 50 18.66 -13.93 5.81
CA MET A 50 19.77 -13.27 5.13
C MET A 50 20.88 -14.27 4.79
N PHE A 51 21.29 -15.12 5.73
CA PHE A 51 22.30 -16.15 5.48
C PHE A 51 21.84 -17.20 4.46
N LEU A 52 20.63 -17.71 4.59
CA LEU A 52 20.08 -18.72 3.66
C LEU A 52 19.96 -18.20 2.22
N HIS A 53 19.85 -16.90 2.05
CA HIS A 53 19.82 -16.25 0.74
C HIS A 53 21.18 -15.68 0.29
N ASN A 54 22.29 -16.19 0.88
CA ASN A 54 23.65 -15.84 0.50
C ASN A 54 23.95 -14.32 0.61
N ILE A 55 23.47 -13.68 1.67
CA ILE A 55 23.92 -12.34 2.04
C ILE A 55 24.97 -12.49 3.12
N ASN A 56 26.18 -12.00 2.88
CA ASN A 56 27.27 -12.05 3.83
C ASN A 56 26.96 -11.23 5.08
N TYR A 57 27.52 -11.61 6.23
CA TYR A 57 27.28 -10.97 7.52
C TYR A 57 27.68 -9.48 7.55
N ASP A 58 28.63 -9.08 6.72
CA ASP A 58 29.09 -7.69 6.56
C ASP A 58 28.21 -6.86 5.62
N LYS A 59 27.21 -7.48 5.01
CA LYS A 59 26.29 -6.86 4.05
C LYS A 59 24.86 -6.72 4.57
N PHE A 60 24.61 -7.09 5.81
CA PHE A 60 23.32 -6.80 6.44
C PHE A 60 23.50 -6.52 7.94
N ASP A 61 22.66 -5.65 8.44
CA ASP A 61 22.49 -5.43 9.87
C ASP A 61 20.99 -5.42 10.21
N ILE A 62 20.59 -6.33 11.08
CA ILE A 62 19.22 -6.42 11.61
C ILE A 62 19.28 -6.17 13.10
N ALA A 63 18.62 -5.10 13.55
CA ALA A 63 18.54 -4.71 14.94
C ALA A 63 17.25 -5.19 15.61
N LEU A 64 17.34 -5.60 16.87
CA LEU A 64 16.20 -5.93 17.71
C LEU A 64 15.75 -4.68 18.49
N GLY A 65 14.50 -4.28 18.37
CA GLY A 65 13.94 -3.19 19.15
C GLY A 65 12.77 -2.47 18.48
N ASP A 66 12.11 -1.62 19.26
CA ASP A 66 11.02 -0.77 18.79
C ASP A 66 11.59 0.45 18.03
N THR A 67 11.36 0.46 16.73
CA THR A 67 11.81 1.52 15.82
C THR A 67 11.26 2.90 16.18
N LEU A 68 10.05 2.96 16.69
CA LEU A 68 9.40 4.24 16.99
C LEU A 68 9.92 4.88 18.27
N ILE A 69 10.32 4.06 19.25
CA ILE A 69 10.81 4.52 20.56
C ILE A 69 12.33 4.59 20.58
N LYS A 70 12.98 3.56 20.04
CA LYS A 70 14.44 3.42 20.06
C LYS A 70 14.97 3.03 18.68
N PRO A 71 15.02 3.96 17.73
CA PRO A 71 15.60 3.71 16.41
C PRO A 71 17.08 3.39 16.52
N HIS A 72 17.51 2.30 15.89
CA HIS A 72 18.88 1.83 15.98
C HIS A 72 19.83 2.58 15.03
N TYR A 73 19.38 2.91 13.83
CA TYR A 73 20.23 3.39 12.73
C TYR A 73 20.27 4.93 12.61
N GLY A 74 20.28 5.64 13.73
CA GLY A 74 20.39 7.10 13.73
C GLY A 74 21.69 7.63 13.13
N ASP A 75 22.79 6.89 13.32
CA ASP A 75 24.12 7.23 12.80
C ASP A 75 24.35 6.68 11.38
N GLU A 76 23.58 5.67 10.96
CA GLU A 76 23.70 5.04 9.63
C GLU A 76 22.88 5.75 8.54
N LYS A 77 21.90 6.59 8.93
CA LYS A 77 21.14 7.39 7.96
C LYS A 77 22.05 8.38 7.22
N PRO A 78 21.75 8.80 5.97
CA PRO A 78 20.52 8.50 5.24
C PRO A 78 20.58 7.20 4.43
N PHE A 79 19.38 6.66 4.09
CA PHE A 79 19.20 5.48 3.26
C PHE A 79 18.70 5.84 1.86
N ASP A 80 19.18 5.14 0.84
CA ASP A 80 18.82 5.42 -0.56
C ASP A 80 17.48 4.81 -0.96
N ALA A 81 17.18 3.65 -0.42
CA ALA A 81 15.87 3.02 -0.58
C ALA A 81 15.33 2.55 0.78
N ILE A 82 14.07 2.84 1.02
CA ILE A 82 13.33 2.34 2.17
C ILE A 82 12.14 1.56 1.65
N VAL A 83 12.01 0.32 2.07
CA VAL A 83 10.87 -0.55 1.74
C VAL A 83 10.28 -1.06 3.04
N SER A 84 8.98 -0.94 3.24
CA SER A 84 8.38 -1.38 4.48
C SER A 84 6.92 -1.78 4.32
N ASN A 85 6.55 -2.82 5.05
CA ASN A 85 5.15 -3.17 5.32
C ASN A 85 4.94 -3.16 6.84
N PRO A 86 4.83 -1.98 7.45
CA PRO A 86 4.67 -1.86 8.89
C PRO A 86 3.32 -2.39 9.37
N PRO A 87 3.17 -2.73 10.66
CA PRO A 87 1.89 -3.18 11.19
C PRO A 87 0.84 -2.06 11.10
N TYR A 88 -0.38 -2.42 10.66
CA TYR A 88 -1.46 -1.45 10.46
C TYR A 88 -2.22 -1.17 11.74
N SER A 89 -2.48 0.12 12.00
CA SER A 89 -3.36 0.60 13.08
C SER A 89 -3.03 0.00 14.45
N VAL A 90 -1.73 -0.15 14.75
CA VAL A 90 -1.28 -0.61 16.07
C VAL A 90 -1.15 0.54 17.06
N ASN A 91 -1.34 0.23 18.33
CA ASN A 91 -1.06 1.17 19.41
C ASN A 91 0.46 1.39 19.55
N TRP A 92 0.83 2.62 19.88
CA TRP A 92 2.20 2.98 20.22
C TRP A 92 2.20 4.02 21.35
N VAL A 93 3.37 4.36 21.89
CA VAL A 93 3.48 5.27 23.01
C VAL A 93 2.95 6.69 22.67
N GLY A 94 3.23 7.18 21.46
CA GLY A 94 2.72 8.46 20.96
C GLY A 94 2.87 9.61 21.97
N SER A 95 1.77 10.30 22.25
CA SER A 95 1.73 11.44 23.17
C SER A 95 1.94 11.09 24.65
N ASP A 96 2.03 9.81 25.03
CA ASP A 96 2.36 9.43 26.40
C ASP A 96 3.86 9.67 26.71
N ASP A 97 4.70 9.71 25.67
CA ASP A 97 6.06 10.19 25.79
C ASP A 97 6.15 11.64 25.30
N PRO A 98 6.23 12.62 26.23
CA PRO A 98 6.24 14.03 25.86
C PRO A 98 7.50 14.46 25.10
N THR A 99 8.53 13.63 25.04
CA THR A 99 9.77 13.93 24.32
C THR A 99 9.61 13.72 22.81
N LEU A 100 8.73 12.82 22.39
CA LEU A 100 8.55 12.46 20.98
C LEU A 100 8.07 13.60 20.09
N ILE A 101 7.35 14.58 20.62
CA ILE A 101 6.93 15.75 19.83
C ILE A 101 8.13 16.61 19.39
N ASN A 102 9.26 16.51 20.08
CA ASN A 102 10.51 17.19 19.76
C ASN A 102 11.53 16.28 19.06
N ASP A 103 11.19 15.01 18.81
CA ASP A 103 12.04 14.09 18.05
C ASP A 103 12.12 14.57 16.59
N ASP A 104 13.32 14.65 16.04
CA ASP A 104 13.58 15.13 14.67
C ASP A 104 12.78 14.42 13.58
N ARG A 105 12.30 13.22 13.86
CA ARG A 105 11.44 12.45 12.93
C ARG A 105 10.02 13.00 12.87
N PHE A 106 9.50 13.52 13.97
CA PHE A 106 8.09 13.89 14.14
C PHE A 106 7.90 15.41 14.27
N ALA A 107 8.86 16.12 14.88
CA ALA A 107 8.78 17.56 15.12
C ALA A 107 8.45 18.39 13.86
N PRO A 108 8.99 18.08 12.66
CA PRO A 108 8.67 18.86 11.46
C PRO A 108 7.18 18.82 11.06
N ALA A 109 6.46 17.75 11.38
CA ALA A 109 5.03 17.65 11.12
C ALA A 109 4.18 18.44 12.15
N GLY A 110 4.78 18.87 13.27
CA GLY A 110 4.11 19.62 14.33
C GLY A 110 3.04 18.83 15.09
N VAL A 111 2.91 17.54 14.85
CA VAL A 111 1.92 16.68 15.49
C VAL A 111 2.40 15.23 15.46
N LEU A 112 2.08 14.47 16.51
CA LEU A 112 2.31 13.03 16.54
C LEU A 112 1.14 12.28 15.89
N ALA A 113 1.44 11.11 15.31
CA ALA A 113 0.42 10.17 14.89
C ALA A 113 -0.48 9.78 16.08
N PRO A 114 -1.77 9.44 15.84
CA PRO A 114 -2.66 9.03 16.92
C PRO A 114 -2.08 7.85 17.72
N LYS A 115 -2.19 7.87 19.04
CA LYS A 115 -1.70 6.80 19.92
C LYS A 115 -2.22 5.42 19.54
N SER A 116 -3.44 5.33 19.03
CA SER A 116 -4.07 4.08 18.59
C SER A 116 -3.73 3.65 17.16
N LYS A 117 -2.89 4.42 16.45
CA LYS A 117 -2.58 4.23 15.02
C LYS A 117 -1.19 4.75 14.70
N ALA A 118 -0.21 3.87 14.80
CA ALA A 118 1.20 4.18 14.56
C ALA A 118 1.55 4.38 13.08
N ASP A 119 0.61 4.17 12.15
CA ASP A 119 0.87 4.13 10.72
C ASP A 119 1.71 5.33 10.23
N PHE A 120 1.29 6.55 10.53
CA PHE A 120 2.06 7.74 10.15
C PHE A 120 3.35 7.95 10.96
N ALA A 121 3.51 7.34 12.11
CA ALA A 121 4.79 7.38 12.82
C ALA A 121 5.86 6.61 12.03
N PHE A 122 5.52 5.46 11.44
CA PHE A 122 6.41 4.73 10.52
C PHE A 122 6.69 5.51 9.25
N VAL A 123 5.70 6.20 8.68
CA VAL A 123 5.86 7.04 7.47
C VAL A 123 6.82 8.20 7.75
N LEU A 124 6.65 8.92 8.85
CA LEU A 124 7.53 10.03 9.24
C LEU A 124 8.94 9.55 9.59
N HIS A 125 9.06 8.40 10.27
CA HIS A 125 10.35 7.77 10.52
C HIS A 125 11.07 7.45 9.20
N ALA A 126 10.41 6.78 8.25
CA ALA A 126 10.98 6.49 6.95
C ALA A 126 11.41 7.76 6.21
N LEU A 127 10.57 8.80 6.20
CA LEU A 127 10.92 10.08 5.57
C LEU A 127 12.15 10.72 6.19
N SER A 128 12.27 10.71 7.53
CA SER A 128 13.41 11.27 8.24
C SER A 128 14.72 10.55 7.87
N TYR A 129 14.65 9.22 7.69
CA TYR A 129 15.81 8.38 7.39
C TYR A 129 16.15 8.32 5.89
N LEU A 130 15.30 8.86 5.03
CA LEU A 130 15.47 8.86 3.58
C LEU A 130 16.53 9.86 3.13
N SER A 131 17.41 9.45 2.20
CA SER A 131 18.38 10.33 1.57
C SER A 131 17.69 11.39 0.68
N ALA A 132 18.41 12.46 0.36
CA ALA A 132 17.89 13.54 -0.48
C ALA A 132 17.47 13.07 -1.88
N ARG A 133 18.05 11.99 -2.40
CA ARG A 133 17.72 11.39 -3.70
C ARG A 133 17.03 10.04 -3.60
N GLY A 134 16.79 9.57 -2.38
CA GLY A 134 16.19 8.29 -2.10
C GLY A 134 14.68 8.25 -2.35
N ARG A 135 14.17 7.02 -2.37
CA ARG A 135 12.73 6.73 -2.38
C ARG A 135 12.35 5.78 -1.26
N ALA A 136 11.20 6.04 -0.66
CA ALA A 136 10.59 5.12 0.28
C ALA A 136 9.28 4.59 -0.32
N ALA A 137 9.07 3.28 -0.31
CA ALA A 137 7.83 2.62 -0.69
C ALA A 137 7.26 1.90 0.54
N ILE A 138 6.12 2.37 1.03
CA ILE A 138 5.52 1.91 2.28
C ILE A 138 4.13 1.39 1.99
N VAL A 139 3.87 0.14 2.40
CA VAL A 139 2.53 -0.44 2.34
C VAL A 139 1.69 0.14 3.47
N CYS A 140 0.54 0.70 3.13
CA CYS A 140 -0.28 1.46 4.05
C CYS A 140 -1.73 0.97 4.05
N PHE A 141 -2.37 1.04 5.22
CA PHE A 141 -3.80 0.87 5.35
C PHE A 141 -4.54 2.06 4.70
N PRO A 142 -5.60 1.85 3.91
CA PRO A 142 -6.26 2.92 3.16
C PRO A 142 -6.77 4.08 4.02
N GLY A 143 -7.16 3.80 5.27
CA GLY A 143 -7.71 4.80 6.18
C GLY A 143 -6.81 6.01 6.44
N ILE A 144 -5.48 5.85 6.39
CA ILE A 144 -4.57 6.98 6.63
C ILE A 144 -4.69 8.09 5.57
N PHE A 145 -5.18 7.77 4.38
CA PHE A 145 -5.25 8.70 3.27
C PHE A 145 -6.42 9.68 3.34
N TYR A 146 -7.45 9.41 4.19
CA TYR A 146 -8.64 10.27 4.27
C TYR A 146 -9.09 10.66 5.69
N ARG A 147 -8.62 9.97 6.74
CA ARG A 147 -9.01 10.31 8.12
C ARG A 147 -8.59 11.73 8.48
N GLY A 148 -9.40 12.38 9.34
CA GLY A 148 -9.14 13.72 9.86
C GLY A 148 -8.17 13.75 11.04
N GLY A 149 -8.11 14.90 11.72
CA GLY A 149 -7.34 15.07 12.94
C GLY A 149 -5.82 15.12 12.72
N ALA A 150 -5.07 14.40 13.54
CA ALA A 150 -3.60 14.36 13.46
C ALA A 150 -3.11 13.78 12.13
N GLU A 151 -3.78 12.74 11.61
CA GLU A 151 -3.42 12.14 10.33
C GLU A 151 -3.56 13.13 9.16
N GLN A 152 -4.59 13.98 9.17
CA GLN A 152 -4.75 15.05 8.17
C GLN A 152 -3.64 16.09 8.25
N LYS A 153 -3.23 16.48 9.47
CA LYS A 153 -2.12 17.42 9.66
C LYS A 153 -0.80 16.86 9.15
N ILE A 154 -0.56 15.57 9.34
CA ILE A 154 0.64 14.90 8.81
C ILE A 154 0.57 14.86 7.27
N ARG A 155 -0.59 14.53 6.66
CA ARG A 155 -0.74 14.60 5.20
C ARG A 155 -0.50 16.01 4.66
N LYS A 156 -1.02 17.04 5.36
CA LYS A 156 -0.73 18.43 5.02
C LYS A 156 0.78 18.68 5.00
N TYR A 157 1.50 18.30 6.04
CA TYR A 157 2.96 18.43 6.08
C TYR A 157 3.64 17.74 4.90
N LEU A 158 3.25 16.51 4.58
CA LEU A 158 3.85 15.73 3.49
C LEU A 158 3.57 16.35 2.11
N VAL A 159 2.37 16.86 1.86
CA VAL A 159 1.96 17.49 0.60
C VAL A 159 2.61 18.86 0.43
N ASP A 160 2.55 19.70 1.46
CA ASP A 160 3.09 21.08 1.42
C ASP A 160 4.61 21.08 1.18
N ASN A 161 5.31 20.07 1.69
CA ASN A 161 6.75 19.89 1.47
C ASN A 161 7.08 19.04 0.23
N ASN A 162 6.08 18.69 -0.57
CA ASN A 162 6.24 17.97 -1.83
C ASN A 162 6.92 16.60 -1.69
N PHE A 163 6.69 15.88 -0.59
CA PHE A 163 7.31 14.58 -0.32
C PHE A 163 6.58 13.39 -0.92
N ILE A 164 5.31 13.52 -1.29
CA ILE A 164 4.52 12.42 -1.85
C ILE A 164 4.74 12.35 -3.36
N GLU A 165 5.31 11.26 -3.83
CA GLU A 165 5.52 11.03 -5.25
C GLU A 165 4.32 10.33 -5.89
N THR A 166 3.86 9.23 -5.28
CA THR A 166 2.77 8.42 -5.83
C THR A 166 1.99 7.72 -4.72
N VAL A 167 0.69 7.57 -4.91
CA VAL A 167 -0.17 6.67 -4.12
C VAL A 167 -0.75 5.62 -5.08
N ILE A 168 -0.54 4.34 -4.79
CA ILE A 168 -0.99 3.22 -5.61
C ILE A 168 -1.99 2.40 -4.82
N SER A 169 -3.22 2.30 -5.29
CA SER A 169 -4.23 1.39 -4.75
C SER A 169 -4.00 0.00 -5.31
N LEU A 170 -3.90 -1.01 -4.45
CA LEU A 170 -3.69 -2.40 -4.85
C LEU A 170 -4.99 -3.21 -4.79
N PRO A 171 -5.08 -4.35 -5.49
CA PRO A 171 -6.23 -5.24 -5.41
C PRO A 171 -6.52 -5.69 -3.97
N PRO A 172 -7.79 -5.92 -3.60
CA PRO A 172 -8.11 -6.55 -2.32
C PRO A 172 -7.63 -8.00 -2.27
N ASN A 173 -7.62 -8.58 -1.09
CA ASN A 173 -7.35 -10.00 -0.89
C ASN A 173 -5.98 -10.48 -1.43
N LEU A 174 -4.94 -9.62 -1.33
CA LEU A 174 -3.56 -10.01 -1.66
C LEU A 174 -2.85 -10.75 -0.53
N PHE A 175 -3.25 -10.52 0.71
CA PHE A 175 -2.61 -11.11 1.89
C PHE A 175 -3.40 -12.28 2.45
N TYR A 176 -2.69 -13.29 2.94
CA TYR A 176 -3.33 -14.42 3.61
C TYR A 176 -4.07 -13.97 4.87
N GLY A 177 -5.28 -14.49 5.06
CA GLY A 177 -6.09 -14.26 6.26
C GLY A 177 -6.79 -12.89 6.35
N THR A 178 -6.69 -12.04 5.32
CA THR A 178 -7.40 -10.77 5.27
C THR A 178 -7.80 -10.39 3.85
N SER A 179 -8.99 -9.84 3.70
CA SER A 179 -9.49 -9.28 2.43
C SER A 179 -9.20 -7.78 2.27
N ILE A 180 -8.45 -7.19 3.20
CA ILE A 180 -8.20 -5.75 3.20
C ILE A 180 -7.40 -5.37 1.96
N ALA A 181 -7.91 -4.37 1.21
CA ALA A 181 -7.13 -3.69 0.20
C ALA A 181 -6.07 -2.80 0.87
N VAL A 182 -4.91 -2.68 0.27
CA VAL A 182 -3.83 -1.81 0.76
C VAL A 182 -3.37 -0.86 -0.33
N ASN A 183 -2.67 0.17 0.08
CA ASN A 183 -2.07 1.12 -0.85
C ASN A 183 -0.56 1.15 -0.64
N ILE A 184 0.18 1.46 -1.70
CA ILE A 184 1.60 1.79 -1.58
C ILE A 184 1.74 3.30 -1.61
N LEU A 185 2.36 3.86 -0.57
CA LEU A 185 2.77 5.26 -0.51
C LEU A 185 4.23 5.36 -0.93
N VAL A 186 4.50 6.08 -2.00
CA VAL A 186 5.87 6.36 -2.45
C VAL A 186 6.25 7.78 -2.06
N LEU A 187 7.31 7.90 -1.26
CA LEU A 187 7.89 9.16 -0.83
C LEU A 187 9.20 9.44 -1.56
N SER A 188 9.43 10.71 -1.89
CA SER A 188 10.68 11.20 -2.47
C SER A 188 10.96 12.62 -2.00
N LYS A 189 12.23 12.93 -1.68
CA LYS A 189 12.68 14.29 -1.37
C LYS A 189 13.20 15.03 -2.61
N HIS A 190 13.25 14.37 -3.76
CA HIS A 190 13.84 14.92 -4.99
C HIS A 190 12.83 15.04 -6.14
N LYS A 191 11.63 15.43 -5.82
CA LYS A 191 10.64 15.77 -6.86
C LYS A 191 11.00 17.10 -7.52
N THR A 192 10.87 17.16 -8.83
CA THR A 192 11.12 18.37 -9.63
C THR A 192 9.82 19.12 -10.00
N ASP A 193 8.69 18.48 -9.81
CA ASP A 193 7.35 19.04 -10.00
C ASP A 193 6.57 19.05 -8.68
N THR A 194 5.43 19.71 -8.66
CA THR A 194 4.51 19.79 -7.51
C THR A 194 3.28 18.91 -7.67
N LYS A 195 3.41 17.81 -8.41
CA LYS A 195 2.31 16.88 -8.68
C LYS A 195 2.47 15.59 -7.90
N THR A 196 1.37 15.04 -7.46
CA THR A 196 1.29 13.69 -6.91
C THR A 196 0.57 12.79 -7.90
N GLN A 197 1.16 11.63 -8.17
CA GLN A 197 0.55 10.62 -9.02
C GLN A 197 -0.35 9.70 -8.18
N PHE A 198 -1.54 9.41 -8.71
CA PHE A 198 -2.47 8.43 -8.16
C PHE A 198 -2.68 7.32 -9.17
N ILE A 199 -2.51 6.06 -8.75
CA ILE A 199 -2.69 4.87 -9.60
C ILE A 199 -3.73 3.96 -8.94
N ASP A 200 -4.79 3.65 -9.65
CA ASP A 200 -5.73 2.61 -9.26
C ASP A 200 -5.37 1.29 -9.95
N ALA A 201 -4.68 0.44 -9.24
CA ALA A 201 -4.35 -0.92 -9.66
C ALA A 201 -5.27 -1.97 -8.99
N SER A 202 -6.46 -1.57 -8.54
CA SER A 202 -7.42 -2.49 -7.92
C SER A 202 -8.29 -3.26 -8.93
N GLY A 203 -8.28 -2.87 -10.21
CA GLY A 203 -9.05 -3.48 -11.28
C GLY A 203 -8.61 -4.91 -11.61
N GLU A 204 -9.52 -5.69 -12.21
CA GLU A 204 -9.29 -7.12 -12.54
C GLU A 204 -8.11 -7.34 -13.51
N GLU A 205 -7.73 -6.33 -14.27
CA GLU A 205 -6.58 -6.35 -15.17
C GLU A 205 -5.22 -6.26 -14.48
N PHE A 206 -5.20 -6.07 -13.14
CA PHE A 206 -3.99 -5.96 -12.33
C PHE A 206 -3.76 -7.14 -11.40
N PHE A 207 -4.61 -8.16 -11.42
CA PHE A 207 -4.39 -9.35 -10.61
C PHE A 207 -4.97 -10.62 -11.26
N LYS A 208 -4.47 -11.75 -10.80
CA LYS A 208 -5.03 -13.06 -11.09
C LYS A 208 -5.74 -13.55 -9.84
N LYS A 209 -6.99 -13.96 -9.98
CA LYS A 209 -7.75 -14.60 -8.92
C LYS A 209 -7.31 -16.05 -8.75
N GLU A 210 -6.91 -16.42 -7.54
CA GLU A 210 -6.62 -17.81 -7.17
C GLU A 210 -7.63 -18.29 -6.10
N THR A 211 -7.51 -19.54 -5.67
CA THR A 211 -8.53 -20.18 -4.81
C THR A 211 -8.75 -19.44 -3.50
N ASN A 212 -7.69 -18.96 -2.87
CA ASN A 212 -7.77 -18.35 -1.52
C ASN A 212 -7.49 -16.84 -1.50
N ASN A 213 -6.74 -16.33 -2.48
CA ASN A 213 -6.32 -14.93 -2.53
C ASN A 213 -6.08 -14.48 -3.97
N ASN A 214 -5.97 -13.19 -4.17
CA ASN A 214 -5.53 -12.59 -5.43
C ASN A 214 -4.00 -12.57 -5.47
N VAL A 215 -3.44 -12.66 -6.67
CA VAL A 215 -1.98 -12.68 -6.88
C VAL A 215 -1.60 -11.67 -7.94
N LEU A 216 -0.54 -10.91 -7.68
CA LEU A 216 0.13 -10.08 -8.67
C LEU A 216 1.17 -10.94 -9.40
N THR A 217 0.98 -11.14 -10.70
CA THR A 217 2.00 -11.77 -11.54
C THR A 217 3.06 -10.76 -11.95
N ASP A 218 4.18 -11.21 -12.48
CA ASP A 218 5.24 -10.32 -12.99
C ASP A 218 4.73 -9.36 -14.06
N GLU A 219 3.75 -9.77 -14.87
CA GLU A 219 3.11 -8.90 -15.88
C GLU A 219 2.30 -7.77 -15.23
N HIS A 220 1.55 -8.08 -14.15
CA HIS A 220 0.79 -7.08 -13.40
C HIS A 220 1.74 -6.08 -12.72
N ILE A 221 2.82 -6.58 -12.12
CA ILE A 221 3.85 -5.73 -11.49
C ILE A 221 4.50 -4.84 -12.53
N ALA A 222 4.89 -5.38 -13.69
CA ALA A 222 5.49 -4.62 -14.78
C ALA A 222 4.56 -3.51 -15.29
N LYS A 223 3.25 -3.79 -15.41
CA LYS A 223 2.24 -2.80 -15.80
C LYS A 223 2.12 -1.66 -14.79
N ILE A 224 2.11 -1.97 -13.48
CA ILE A 224 2.07 -0.96 -12.42
C ILE A 224 3.35 -0.11 -12.44
N ILE A 225 4.51 -0.73 -12.60
CA ILE A 225 5.80 -0.03 -12.69
C ILE A 225 5.87 0.87 -13.93
N ASP A 226 5.33 0.43 -15.06
CA ASP A 226 5.27 1.22 -16.28
C ASP A 226 4.42 2.49 -16.09
N LEU A 227 3.23 2.36 -15.48
CA LEU A 227 2.39 3.49 -15.10
C LEU A 227 3.11 4.46 -14.15
N PHE A 228 3.79 3.91 -13.13
CA PHE A 228 4.57 4.71 -12.18
C PHE A 228 5.69 5.52 -12.88
N ASN A 229 6.41 4.90 -13.80
CA ASN A 229 7.54 5.52 -14.49
C ASN A 229 7.11 6.58 -15.51
N LYS A 230 6.04 6.33 -16.27
CA LYS A 230 5.53 7.25 -17.30
C LYS A 230 4.92 8.51 -16.72
N LYS A 231 4.31 8.43 -15.54
CA LYS A 231 3.60 9.53 -14.84
C LYS A 231 2.54 10.23 -15.69
N GLU A 232 2.10 9.59 -16.76
CA GLU A 232 1.05 10.09 -17.64
C GLU A 232 -0.34 9.72 -17.08
N PRO A 233 -1.34 10.61 -17.23
CA PRO A 233 -2.70 10.27 -16.87
C PRO A 233 -3.26 9.20 -17.82
N VAL A 234 -3.88 8.18 -17.24
CA VAL A 234 -4.59 7.12 -17.97
C VAL A 234 -6.02 7.07 -17.45
N LYS A 235 -6.99 7.21 -18.35
CA LYS A 235 -8.40 7.24 -17.98
C LYS A 235 -8.76 6.00 -17.15
N TYR A 236 -9.44 6.21 -16.03
CA TYR A 236 -9.87 5.20 -15.06
C TYR A 236 -8.75 4.45 -14.31
N VAL A 237 -7.47 4.76 -14.58
CA VAL A 237 -6.33 4.02 -14.01
C VAL A 237 -5.34 4.92 -13.30
N ALA A 238 -4.98 6.06 -13.89
CA ALA A 238 -3.97 6.93 -13.31
C ALA A 238 -4.26 8.41 -13.51
N ALA A 239 -3.99 9.21 -12.49
CA ALA A 239 -4.10 10.66 -12.54
C ALA A 239 -2.83 11.31 -11.98
N SER A 240 -2.48 12.47 -12.52
CA SER A 240 -1.42 13.34 -12.01
C SER A 240 -2.05 14.64 -11.51
N VAL A 241 -1.95 14.93 -10.22
CA VAL A 241 -2.72 15.97 -9.54
C VAL A 241 -1.79 16.96 -8.87
N ASP A 242 -2.00 18.25 -9.12
CA ASP A 242 -1.22 19.31 -8.45
C ASP A 242 -1.49 19.31 -6.93
N ASN A 243 -0.45 19.57 -6.14
CA ASN A 243 -0.56 19.60 -4.69
C ASN A 243 -1.58 20.65 -4.19
N SER A 244 -1.76 21.77 -4.91
CA SER A 244 -2.79 22.77 -4.63
C SER A 244 -4.21 22.19 -4.69
N LYS A 245 -4.48 21.29 -5.65
CA LYS A 245 -5.78 20.62 -5.74
C LYS A 245 -5.98 19.60 -4.61
N ILE A 246 -4.90 18.98 -4.13
CA ILE A 246 -4.95 18.09 -2.96
C ILE A 246 -5.24 18.91 -1.69
N GLU A 247 -4.65 20.09 -1.55
CA GLU A 247 -4.95 21.04 -0.48
C GLU A 247 -6.43 21.47 -0.49
N GLU A 248 -6.96 21.89 -1.65
CA GLU A 248 -8.37 22.23 -1.83
C GLU A 248 -9.32 21.08 -1.42
N ASN A 249 -8.89 19.82 -1.62
CA ASN A 249 -9.61 18.63 -1.20
C ASN A 249 -9.28 18.19 0.24
N GLY A 250 -8.84 19.10 1.10
CA GLY A 250 -8.56 18.85 2.52
C GLY A 250 -7.44 17.86 2.77
N TYR A 251 -6.44 17.80 1.87
CA TYR A 251 -5.32 16.86 1.92
C TYR A 251 -5.76 15.39 1.90
N ASN A 252 -6.87 15.09 1.24
CA ASN A 252 -7.29 13.73 0.98
C ASN A 252 -6.36 13.11 -0.08
N LEU A 253 -5.83 11.93 0.21
CA LEU A 253 -4.90 11.20 -0.65
C LEU A 253 -5.48 9.86 -1.12
N SER A 254 -6.79 9.65 -0.96
CA SER A 254 -7.44 8.45 -1.49
C SER A 254 -7.40 8.46 -3.02
N VAL A 255 -6.97 7.37 -3.62
CA VAL A 255 -6.87 7.23 -5.09
C VAL A 255 -8.22 7.48 -5.76
N SER A 256 -9.30 6.94 -5.19
CA SER A 256 -10.67 7.12 -5.69
C SER A 256 -11.19 8.57 -5.70
N SER A 257 -10.49 9.49 -5.02
CA SER A 257 -10.83 10.93 -5.08
C SER A 257 -10.29 11.61 -6.33
N TYR A 258 -9.39 10.97 -7.07
CA TYR A 258 -8.70 11.56 -8.23
C TYR A 258 -8.72 10.68 -9.47
N VAL A 259 -8.93 9.38 -9.32
CA VAL A 259 -9.09 8.42 -10.41
C VAL A 259 -10.55 7.98 -10.42
N GLU A 260 -11.27 8.34 -11.47
CA GLU A 260 -12.67 7.96 -11.65
C GLU A 260 -12.76 6.45 -11.90
N ALA A 261 -13.71 5.78 -11.24
CA ALA A 261 -14.00 4.40 -11.56
C ALA A 261 -14.67 4.30 -12.95
N GLU A 262 -14.30 3.27 -13.71
CA GLU A 262 -15.02 2.97 -14.95
C GLU A 262 -16.46 2.57 -14.61
N ASP A 263 -17.42 3.27 -15.21
CA ASP A 263 -18.83 2.91 -15.10
C ASP A 263 -19.10 1.65 -15.94
N LYS A 264 -19.01 0.49 -15.31
CA LYS A 264 -19.29 -0.83 -15.91
C LYS A 264 -20.78 -1.20 -15.82
N HIS A 265 -21.67 -0.24 -15.51
CA HIS A 265 -23.08 -0.54 -15.55
C HIS A 265 -23.48 -0.92 -16.98
N GLU A 266 -23.85 -2.17 -17.17
CA GLU A 266 -24.56 -2.58 -18.39
C GLU A 266 -25.78 -1.67 -18.53
N VAL A 267 -25.90 -1.04 -19.72
CA VAL A 267 -27.13 -0.35 -20.08
C VAL A 267 -28.21 -1.42 -20.20
N ILE A 268 -28.91 -1.63 -19.07
CA ILE A 268 -30.00 -2.60 -19.03
C ILE A 268 -31.10 -2.11 -19.97
N ASP A 269 -31.25 -2.80 -21.08
CA ASP A 269 -32.42 -2.61 -21.93
C ASP A 269 -33.67 -3.13 -21.19
N ILE A 270 -34.36 -2.21 -20.54
CA ILE A 270 -35.55 -2.49 -19.72
C ILE A 270 -36.63 -3.20 -20.55
N VAL A 271 -36.74 -2.89 -21.84
CA VAL A 271 -37.72 -3.51 -22.74
C VAL A 271 -37.37 -5.00 -22.94
N LYS A 272 -36.10 -5.29 -23.21
CA LYS A 272 -35.60 -6.64 -23.36
C LYS A 272 -35.72 -7.45 -22.07
N LEU A 273 -35.32 -6.83 -20.95
CA LEU A 273 -35.42 -7.46 -19.62
C LEU A 273 -36.86 -7.82 -19.26
N ASN A 274 -37.82 -6.90 -19.49
CA ASN A 274 -39.24 -7.16 -19.25
C ASN A 274 -39.78 -8.30 -20.16
N ALA A 275 -39.34 -8.37 -21.41
CA ALA A 275 -39.72 -9.44 -22.30
C ALA A 275 -39.17 -10.80 -21.85
N ASP A 276 -37.93 -10.82 -21.33
CA ASP A 276 -37.29 -12.03 -20.80
C ASP A 276 -37.96 -12.50 -19.50
N ILE A 277 -38.32 -11.56 -18.62
CA ILE A 277 -39.12 -11.83 -17.41
C ILE A 277 -40.47 -12.44 -17.79
N ALA A 278 -41.20 -11.82 -18.71
CA ALA A 278 -42.52 -12.31 -19.15
C ALA A 278 -42.42 -13.73 -19.74
N ARG A 279 -41.37 -14.02 -20.51
CA ARG A 279 -41.10 -15.35 -21.08
C ARG A 279 -40.82 -16.39 -19.98
N THR A 280 -40.02 -15.99 -18.98
CA THR A 280 -39.67 -16.86 -17.85
C THR A 280 -40.90 -17.17 -16.99
N VAL A 281 -41.73 -16.19 -16.68
CA VAL A 281 -42.98 -16.37 -15.93
C VAL A 281 -43.90 -17.33 -16.67
N LYS A 282 -44.13 -17.13 -17.97
CA LYS A 282 -44.92 -18.07 -18.79
C LYS A 282 -44.41 -19.51 -18.74
N ARG A 283 -43.08 -19.69 -18.75
CA ARG A 283 -42.49 -21.04 -18.64
C ARG A 283 -42.69 -21.66 -17.26
N VAL A 284 -42.58 -20.86 -16.20
CA VAL A 284 -42.86 -21.29 -14.84
C VAL A 284 -44.33 -21.72 -14.69
N ASP A 285 -45.28 -20.95 -15.22
CA ASP A 285 -46.68 -21.25 -15.15
C ASP A 285 -47.05 -22.54 -15.94
N ALA A 286 -46.45 -22.73 -17.11
CA ALA A 286 -46.60 -23.98 -17.87
C ALA A 286 -46.10 -25.20 -17.09
N LEU A 287 -44.90 -25.12 -16.50
CA LEU A 287 -44.33 -26.19 -15.68
C LEU A 287 -45.17 -26.50 -14.42
N ARG A 288 -45.76 -25.48 -13.80
CA ARG A 288 -46.71 -25.68 -12.68
C ARG A 288 -47.96 -26.44 -13.13
N ALA A 289 -48.54 -26.05 -14.28
CA ALA A 289 -49.69 -26.74 -14.83
C ALA A 289 -49.38 -28.22 -15.16
N ASP A 290 -48.18 -28.50 -15.67
CA ASP A 290 -47.73 -29.89 -15.95
C ASP A 290 -47.58 -30.69 -14.64
N ILE A 291 -47.02 -30.08 -13.60
CA ILE A 291 -46.92 -30.70 -12.27
C ILE A 291 -48.31 -30.98 -11.65
N ASP A 292 -49.23 -30.02 -11.74
CA ASP A 292 -50.62 -30.17 -11.26
C ASP A 292 -51.36 -31.27 -12.02
N ALA A 293 -51.11 -31.46 -13.32
CA ALA A 293 -51.65 -32.57 -14.14
C ALA A 293 -51.11 -33.92 -13.66
N ILE A 294 -49.81 -34.04 -13.43
CA ILE A 294 -49.18 -35.26 -12.90
C ILE A 294 -49.71 -35.62 -11.51
N ILE A 295 -49.86 -34.62 -10.62
CA ILE A 295 -50.40 -34.85 -9.29
C ILE A 295 -51.80 -35.41 -9.38
N ARG A 296 -52.66 -34.88 -10.27
CA ARG A 296 -54.05 -35.40 -10.46
C ARG A 296 -54.07 -36.82 -11.00
N GLU A 297 -53.11 -37.21 -11.85
CA GLU A 297 -52.94 -38.58 -12.32
C GLU A 297 -52.52 -39.55 -11.19
N ILE A 298 -51.76 -39.06 -10.21
CA ILE A 298 -51.26 -39.89 -9.10
C ILE A 298 -52.33 -40.03 -7.99
N GLU A 299 -53.08 -38.96 -7.76
CA GLU A 299 -54.13 -38.90 -6.68
C GLU A 299 -55.45 -39.56 -7.10
N GLY A 300 -55.65 -39.89 -8.38
CA GLY A 300 -56.69 -40.71 -8.95
C GLY A 300 -58.06 -40.24 -8.90
#